data_91470f201323a02aade4629927cb724a
#
_entry.id   91470f201323a02aade4629927cb724a
#
_cell.length_a   1.000
_cell.length_b   1.000
_cell.length_c   1.000
_cell.angle_alpha   90.00
_cell.angle_beta   90.00
_cell.angle_gamma   90.00
#
_symmetry.space_group_name_H-M   'P 1'
#
loop_
_entity.id
_entity.type
_entity.pdbx_description
1 polymer ?
#
loop_
_entity_poly.entity_id
_entity_poly.type
_entity_poly.pdbx_seq_one_letter_code
_entity_poly.pdbx_strand_id
1 'polypeptide(L)'
;MLLPAQAKGLAPTPSMRGGSNNYRPGAAIVDRIGGGGFWMSGTVRRAGDGAPLAGQRIQIWAHTTEGHERDPESYGATLTDENGVFRLEMPQIVPAFGQPHGHLAYDSGDFETVFLRPVMSNAKDTSLKAHFVLKPA
;
A
#
# COMPACT_ATOMS: atom_id res chain seq x y z
N MET A 1 -1.43 -16.75 26.87
CA MET A 1 -1.54 -15.38 27.39
C MET A 1 -0.52 -14.47 26.73
N LEU A 2 -0.92 -13.28 26.36
CA LEU A 2 0.03 -12.31 25.83
C LEU A 2 0.91 -11.76 26.94
N LEU A 3 2.21 -11.66 26.64
CA LEU A 3 3.13 -10.93 27.48
C LEU A 3 2.84 -9.41 27.37
N PRO A 4 3.14 -8.62 28.41
CA PRO A 4 2.90 -7.17 28.36
C PRO A 4 3.50 -6.50 27.14
N ALA A 5 4.70 -6.90 26.73
CA ALA A 5 5.33 -6.35 25.53
C ALA A 5 4.56 -6.69 24.25
N GLN A 6 3.98 -7.89 24.17
CA GLN A 6 3.14 -8.29 23.05
C GLN A 6 1.80 -7.57 23.06
N ALA A 7 1.21 -7.38 24.24
CA ALA A 7 -0.05 -6.65 24.40
C ALA A 7 0.10 -5.17 23.98
N LYS A 8 1.28 -4.60 24.20
CA LYS A 8 1.59 -3.23 23.79
C LYS A 8 2.07 -3.15 22.35
N GLY A 9 2.36 -4.27 21.79
CA GLY A 9 3.45 -4.62 20.95
C GLY A 9 3.45 -4.14 19.54
N LEU A 10 2.37 -3.93 18.87
CA LEU A 10 2.50 -3.66 17.45
C LEU A 10 2.82 -2.18 17.22
N ALA A 11 4.08 -1.91 16.83
CA ALA A 11 4.53 -0.56 16.56
C ALA A 11 3.97 -0.07 15.23
N PRO A 12 3.65 1.24 15.11
CA PRO A 12 3.19 1.79 13.85
C PRO A 12 4.28 1.71 12.79
N THR A 13 3.85 1.45 11.56
CA THR A 13 4.75 1.43 10.40
C THR A 13 5.22 2.85 10.11
N PRO A 14 6.54 3.11 10.11
CA PRO A 14 7.03 4.41 9.67
C PRO A 14 6.90 4.55 8.15
N SER A 15 6.76 5.79 7.68
CA SER A 15 6.85 6.04 6.25
C SER A 15 8.23 5.66 5.73
N MET A 16 8.25 5.02 4.57
CA MET A 16 9.50 4.64 3.92
C MET A 16 10.06 5.81 3.13
N ARG A 17 11.39 5.90 3.10
CA ARG A 17 12.07 6.91 2.30
C ARG A 17 11.69 6.76 0.83
N GLY A 18 11.30 7.86 0.21
CA GLY A 18 10.84 7.87 -1.17
C GLY A 18 9.43 7.33 -1.37
N GLY A 19 8.73 6.94 -0.29
CA GLY A 19 7.37 6.39 -0.39
C GLY A 19 6.38 7.38 -0.99
N SER A 20 6.55 8.66 -0.71
CA SER A 20 5.65 9.71 -1.21
C SER A 20 6.04 10.26 -2.58
N ASN A 21 7.07 9.72 -3.23
CA ASN A 21 7.46 10.19 -4.56
C ASN A 21 6.29 10.09 -5.54
N ASN A 22 6.00 11.19 -6.22
CA ASN A 22 4.89 11.33 -7.15
C ASN A 22 3.50 11.11 -6.50
N TYR A 23 3.39 11.26 -5.19
CA TYR A 23 2.12 11.14 -4.50
C TYR A 23 1.10 12.14 -5.06
N ARG A 24 -0.13 11.67 -5.28
CA ARG A 24 -1.28 12.48 -5.67
C ARG A 24 -2.45 12.14 -4.76
N PRO A 25 -2.95 13.09 -3.95
CA PRO A 25 -4.11 12.81 -3.10
C PRO A 25 -5.36 12.58 -3.95
N GLY A 26 -6.29 11.78 -3.41
CA GLY A 26 -7.61 11.64 -3.98
C GLY A 26 -7.74 10.68 -5.15
N ALA A 27 -6.82 9.72 -5.31
CA ALA A 27 -6.98 8.69 -6.33
C ALA A 27 -8.34 7.98 -6.17
N ALA A 28 -9.03 7.73 -7.27
CA ALA A 28 -10.33 7.08 -7.25
C ALA A 28 -10.23 5.62 -6.82
N ILE A 29 -11.25 5.15 -6.09
CA ILE A 29 -11.41 3.72 -5.84
C ILE A 29 -11.80 3.07 -7.16
N VAL A 30 -11.04 2.04 -7.55
CA VAL A 30 -11.22 1.34 -8.81
C VAL A 30 -11.18 -0.17 -8.57
N ASP A 31 -11.79 -0.93 -9.48
CA ASP A 31 -11.70 -2.39 -9.43
C ASP A 31 -10.33 -2.85 -9.87
N ARG A 32 -9.70 -2.09 -10.76
CA ARG A 32 -8.40 -2.43 -11.35
C ARG A 32 -7.76 -1.19 -11.93
N ILE A 33 -6.45 -1.07 -11.81
CA ILE A 33 -5.69 -0.07 -12.54
C ILE A 33 -5.36 -0.67 -13.92
N GLY A 34 -5.67 0.02 -14.99
CA GLY A 34 -5.31 -0.41 -16.33
C GLY A 34 -5.75 -1.83 -16.69
N GLY A 35 -4.91 -2.55 -17.43
CA GLY A 35 -5.22 -3.89 -17.94
C GLY A 35 -4.99 -5.04 -16.97
N GLY A 36 -4.44 -4.77 -15.80
CA GLY A 36 -4.20 -5.81 -14.81
C GLY A 36 -3.00 -6.71 -15.10
N GLY A 37 -2.94 -7.84 -14.40
CA GLY A 37 -1.86 -8.83 -14.54
C GLY A 37 -0.92 -8.90 -13.37
N PHE A 38 -0.86 -7.87 -12.54
CA PHE A 38 -0.04 -7.80 -11.32
C PHE A 38 -0.95 -7.54 -10.12
N TRP A 39 -0.62 -8.11 -8.98
CA TRP A 39 -1.43 -7.93 -7.77
C TRP A 39 -0.63 -7.23 -6.67
N MET A 40 -1.13 -6.07 -6.25
CA MET A 40 -0.70 -5.41 -5.02
C MET A 40 -1.67 -5.80 -3.91
N SER A 41 -1.15 -6.26 -2.79
CA SER A 41 -1.98 -6.67 -1.67
C SER A 41 -1.27 -6.45 -0.33
N GLY A 42 -2.04 -6.56 0.72
CA GLY A 42 -1.48 -6.44 2.07
C GLY A 42 -2.55 -6.36 3.13
N THR A 43 -2.14 -5.91 4.31
CA THR A 43 -3.02 -5.79 5.46
C THR A 43 -2.89 -4.42 6.09
N VAL A 44 -3.94 -4.00 6.77
CA VAL A 44 -3.96 -2.77 7.57
C VAL A 44 -4.43 -3.13 8.97
N ARG A 45 -3.59 -2.85 9.97
CA ARG A 45 -3.85 -3.18 11.36
C ARG A 45 -3.63 -1.97 12.24
N ARG A 46 -4.27 -1.96 13.40
CA ARG A 46 -4.11 -0.88 14.37
C ARG A 46 -2.85 -1.09 15.20
N ALA A 47 -2.08 -0.01 15.37
CA ALA A 47 -0.92 -0.03 16.27
C ALA A 47 -1.37 -0.35 17.69
N GLY A 48 -0.53 -1.06 18.42
CA GLY A 48 -0.82 -1.51 19.77
C GLY A 48 -1.45 -2.89 19.77
N ASP A 49 -2.76 -3.00 19.61
CA ASP A 49 -3.46 -4.28 19.73
C ASP A 49 -3.44 -5.13 18.44
N GLY A 50 -3.04 -4.56 17.31
CA GLY A 50 -2.97 -5.29 16.05
C GLY A 50 -4.32 -5.64 15.44
N ALA A 51 -5.40 -5.03 15.89
CA ALA A 51 -6.72 -5.32 15.35
C ALA A 51 -6.78 -5.00 13.86
N PRO A 52 -7.42 -5.85 13.04
CA PRO A 52 -7.59 -5.56 11.62
C PRO A 52 -8.50 -4.34 11.45
N LEU A 53 -8.17 -3.49 10.48
CA LEU A 53 -8.91 -2.26 10.23
C LEU A 53 -9.64 -2.38 8.89
N ALA A 54 -10.96 -2.50 8.96
CA ALA A 54 -11.84 -2.57 7.79
C ALA A 54 -12.12 -1.19 7.22
N GLY A 55 -12.42 -1.13 5.92
CA GLY A 55 -12.87 0.09 5.27
C GLY A 55 -11.80 1.18 5.12
N GLN A 56 -10.55 0.82 5.25
CA GLN A 56 -9.44 1.78 5.10
C GLN A 56 -9.06 1.92 3.64
N ARG A 57 -8.89 3.16 3.21
CA ARG A 57 -8.58 3.50 1.83
C ARG A 57 -7.07 3.51 1.63
N ILE A 58 -6.60 2.67 0.73
CA ILE A 58 -5.18 2.57 0.36
C ILE A 58 -5.02 3.02 -1.08
N GLN A 59 -4.20 4.02 -1.31
CA GLN A 59 -3.83 4.48 -2.64
C GLN A 59 -2.59 3.75 -3.11
N ILE A 60 -2.55 3.42 -4.40
CA ILE A 60 -1.49 2.64 -5.02
C ILE A 60 -1.11 3.29 -6.34
N TRP A 61 0.19 3.40 -6.60
CA TRP A 61 0.72 3.82 -7.91
C TRP A 61 2.11 3.22 -8.12
N ALA A 62 2.49 3.09 -9.37
CA ALA A 62 3.79 2.54 -9.74
C ALA A 62 4.10 2.80 -11.20
N HIS A 63 5.37 2.64 -11.56
CA HIS A 63 5.78 2.56 -12.96
C HIS A 63 5.48 1.15 -13.47
N THR A 64 4.71 1.06 -14.54
CA THR A 64 4.21 -0.20 -15.06
C THR A 64 4.40 -0.29 -16.57
N THR A 65 4.04 -1.44 -17.13
CA THR A 65 4.03 -1.63 -18.59
C THR A 65 3.08 -0.67 -19.31
N GLU A 66 2.15 -0.02 -18.61
CA GLU A 66 1.15 0.86 -19.22
C GLU A 66 1.35 2.34 -18.93
N GLY A 67 2.30 2.70 -18.07
CA GLY A 67 2.53 4.11 -17.78
C GLY A 67 3.57 4.35 -16.69
N HIS A 68 4.00 5.61 -16.62
CA HIS A 68 4.94 6.04 -15.58
C HIS A 68 4.20 6.29 -14.27
N GLU A 69 4.91 6.19 -13.15
CA GLU A 69 4.31 6.38 -11.82
C GLU A 69 3.76 7.79 -11.57
N ARG A 70 4.04 8.78 -12.41
CA ARG A 70 3.45 10.11 -12.32
C ARG A 70 2.27 10.34 -13.25
N ASP A 71 1.95 9.39 -14.12
CA ASP A 71 0.81 9.52 -15.01
C ASP A 71 -0.49 9.32 -14.23
N PRO A 72 -1.50 10.21 -14.40
CA PRO A 72 -2.75 10.11 -13.62
C PRO A 72 -3.43 8.75 -13.69
N GLU A 73 -3.38 8.08 -14.81
CA GLU A 73 -4.00 6.77 -15.02
C GLU A 73 -3.26 5.63 -14.33
N SER A 74 -2.07 5.88 -13.78
CA SER A 74 -1.32 4.89 -13.01
C SER A 74 -1.76 4.80 -11.55
N TYR A 75 -2.69 5.66 -11.13
CA TYR A 75 -3.14 5.74 -9.74
C TYR A 75 -4.49 5.08 -9.55
N GLY A 76 -4.66 4.42 -8.43
CA GLY A 76 -5.95 3.90 -8.02
C GLY A 76 -5.98 3.70 -6.51
N ALA A 77 -7.16 3.44 -5.98
CA ALA A 77 -7.34 3.15 -4.57
C ALA A 77 -8.25 1.95 -4.40
N THR A 78 -8.12 1.30 -3.25
CA THR A 78 -8.97 0.20 -2.84
C THR A 78 -9.25 0.31 -1.35
N LEU A 79 -10.28 -0.38 -0.87
CA LEU A 79 -10.64 -0.42 0.54
C LEU A 79 -10.26 -1.77 1.14
N THR A 80 -9.87 -1.76 2.41
CA THR A 80 -9.68 -3.00 3.14
C THR A 80 -11.02 -3.67 3.42
N ASP A 81 -11.02 -5.00 3.42
CA ASP A 81 -12.17 -5.80 3.80
C ASP A 81 -12.31 -5.88 5.35
N GLU A 82 -13.26 -6.69 5.82
CA GLU A 82 -13.53 -6.85 7.26
C GLU A 82 -12.34 -7.46 8.02
N ASN A 83 -11.42 -8.11 7.33
CA ASN A 83 -10.22 -8.69 7.92
C ASN A 83 -9.00 -7.77 7.80
N GLY A 84 -9.19 -6.53 7.34
CA GLY A 84 -8.12 -5.59 7.14
C GLY A 84 -7.25 -5.88 5.93
N VAL A 85 -7.72 -6.68 4.99
CA VAL A 85 -6.97 -7.07 3.80
C VAL A 85 -7.36 -6.18 2.62
N PHE A 86 -6.38 -5.70 1.89
CA PHE A 86 -6.61 -5.00 0.62
C PHE A 86 -5.94 -5.76 -0.52
N ARG A 87 -6.53 -5.65 -1.69
CA ARG A 87 -6.00 -6.19 -2.95
C ARG A 87 -6.41 -5.27 -4.08
N LEU A 88 -5.47 -5.01 -4.98
CA LEU A 88 -5.77 -4.25 -6.19
C LEU A 88 -4.95 -4.83 -7.34
N GLU A 89 -5.64 -5.19 -8.41
CA GLU A 89 -4.98 -5.61 -9.65
C GLU A 89 -4.52 -4.38 -10.43
N MET A 90 -3.34 -4.48 -11.03
CA MET A 90 -2.72 -3.38 -11.76
C MET A 90 -1.81 -3.94 -12.86
N PRO A 91 -1.34 -3.12 -13.81
CA PRO A 91 -0.39 -3.61 -14.80
C PRO A 91 0.93 -4.03 -14.16
N GLN A 92 1.69 -4.89 -14.83
CA GLN A 92 2.98 -5.37 -14.36
C GLN A 92 3.89 -4.19 -14.01
N ILE A 93 4.38 -4.18 -12.78
CA ILE A 93 5.40 -3.22 -12.35
C ILE A 93 6.71 -3.58 -13.01
N VAL A 94 7.37 -2.57 -13.57
CA VAL A 94 8.67 -2.72 -14.26
C VAL A 94 9.65 -1.69 -13.73
N PRO A 95 10.96 -1.94 -13.85
CA PRO A 95 11.97 -0.98 -13.41
C PRO A 95 11.86 0.34 -14.19
N ALA A 96 11.99 1.46 -13.48
CA ALA A 96 12.14 2.77 -14.08
C ALA A 96 13.53 3.33 -13.78
N PHE A 97 13.83 3.51 -12.49
CA PHE A 97 15.13 3.91 -11.99
C PHE A 97 15.49 2.96 -10.85
N GLY A 98 16.46 2.09 -11.06
CA GLY A 98 16.83 1.09 -10.08
C GLY A 98 15.86 -0.08 -10.03
N GLN A 99 15.65 -0.63 -8.83
CA GLN A 99 14.81 -1.81 -8.65
C GLN A 99 13.33 -1.48 -8.84
N PRO A 100 12.55 -2.42 -9.43
CA PRO A 100 11.11 -2.24 -9.54
C PRO A 100 10.46 -2.17 -8.14
N HIS A 101 9.52 -1.27 -7.97
CA HIS A 101 8.89 -1.01 -6.69
C HIS A 101 7.48 -0.43 -6.89
N GLY A 102 6.67 -0.55 -5.86
CA GLY A 102 5.37 0.11 -5.81
C GLY A 102 5.39 1.25 -4.80
N HIS A 103 4.36 2.07 -4.86
CA HIS A 103 4.08 3.10 -3.86
C HIS A 103 2.68 2.87 -3.33
N LEU A 104 2.53 3.01 -2.01
CA LEU A 104 1.23 2.92 -1.36
C LEU A 104 1.12 4.02 -0.32
N ALA A 105 -0.10 4.54 -0.13
CA ALA A 105 -0.36 5.57 0.85
C ALA A 105 -1.65 5.30 1.62
N TYR A 106 -1.59 5.50 2.92
CA TYR A 106 -2.76 5.75 3.75
C TYR A 106 -2.77 7.24 4.11
N ASP A 107 -3.87 7.94 3.80
CA ASP A 107 -3.94 9.40 4.01
C ASP A 107 -5.34 9.89 4.39
N SER A 108 -6.20 9.04 4.93
CA SER A 108 -7.61 9.38 5.17
C SER A 108 -7.87 10.18 6.46
N GLY A 109 -6.89 10.34 7.33
CA GLY A 109 -6.98 11.27 8.47
C GLY A 109 -7.39 10.66 9.80
N ASP A 110 -8.02 9.49 9.84
CA ASP A 110 -8.37 8.81 11.11
C ASP A 110 -7.12 8.27 11.81
N PHE A 111 -6.12 7.96 11.03
CA PHE A 111 -4.80 7.52 11.50
C PHE A 111 -3.73 8.40 10.90
N GLU A 112 -2.52 8.34 11.46
CA GLU A 112 -1.39 9.08 10.91
C GLU A 112 -1.08 8.59 9.50
N THR A 113 -0.74 9.52 8.62
CA THR A 113 -0.40 9.22 7.22
C THR A 113 0.86 8.38 7.14
N VAL A 114 0.84 7.36 6.29
CA VAL A 114 1.99 6.49 6.03
C VAL A 114 2.16 6.30 4.54
N PHE A 115 3.40 6.44 4.07
CA PHE A 115 3.79 6.16 2.69
C PHE A 115 4.74 4.96 2.67
N LEU A 116 4.48 3.99 1.80
CA LEU A 116 5.33 2.81 1.64
C LEU A 116 5.92 2.74 0.22
N ARG A 117 7.08 2.16 0.13
CA ARG A 117 7.79 1.93 -1.13
C ARG A 117 8.40 0.53 -1.12
N PRO A 118 7.57 -0.52 -1.19
CA PRO A 118 8.09 -1.88 -1.22
C PRO A 118 8.80 -2.16 -2.54
N VAL A 119 9.91 -2.88 -2.43
CA VAL A 119 10.73 -3.24 -3.59
C VAL A 119 10.47 -4.70 -3.94
N MET A 120 10.36 -5.00 -5.22
CA MET A 120 10.19 -6.36 -5.70
C MET A 120 11.51 -7.13 -5.58
N SER A 121 11.43 -8.37 -5.10
CA SER A 121 12.59 -9.26 -5.00
C SER A 121 13.13 -9.65 -6.37
N ASN A 122 12.23 -9.75 -7.36
CA ASN A 122 12.55 -10.15 -8.73
C ASN A 122 11.67 -9.35 -9.68
N ALA A 123 12.26 -8.83 -10.75
CA ALA A 123 11.52 -8.02 -11.73
C ALA A 123 10.40 -8.79 -12.44
N LYS A 124 10.42 -10.12 -12.39
CA LYS A 124 9.39 -10.97 -12.98
C LYS A 124 8.28 -11.36 -12.01
N ASP A 125 8.37 -10.95 -10.76
CA ASP A 125 7.30 -11.21 -9.80
C ASP A 125 5.99 -10.58 -10.31
N THR A 126 4.88 -11.26 -10.07
CA THR A 126 3.56 -10.80 -10.50
C THR A 126 2.70 -10.36 -9.32
N SER A 127 3.31 -10.24 -8.15
CA SER A 127 2.65 -9.73 -6.95
C SER A 127 3.65 -9.07 -6.02
N LEU A 128 3.14 -8.17 -5.20
CA LEU A 128 3.92 -7.47 -4.19
C LEU A 128 3.03 -7.24 -2.98
N LYS A 129 3.58 -7.43 -1.79
CA LYS A 129 2.82 -7.25 -0.56
C LYS A 129 3.35 -6.07 0.24
N ALA A 130 2.44 -5.37 0.89
CA ALA A 130 2.76 -4.27 1.79
C ALA A 130 1.79 -4.27 2.97
N HIS A 131 2.30 -3.97 4.14
CA HIS A 131 1.49 -4.03 5.37
C HIS A 131 1.60 -2.71 6.11
N PHE A 132 0.45 -2.20 6.52
CA PHE A 132 0.35 -0.98 7.31
C PHE A 132 -0.03 -1.34 8.74
N VAL A 133 0.67 -0.74 9.68
CA VAL A 133 0.24 -0.68 11.08
C VAL A 133 0.04 0.79 11.38
N LEU A 134 -1.19 1.19 11.65
CA LEU A 134 -1.58 2.59 11.73
C LEU A 134 -1.80 3.03 13.16
N LYS A 135 -1.26 4.19 13.48
CA LYS A 135 -1.44 4.86 14.77
C LYS A 135 -2.56 5.88 14.64
N PRO A 136 -3.53 5.91 15.57
CA PRO A 136 -4.56 6.94 15.55
C PRO A 136 -3.98 8.34 15.50
N ALA A 137 -4.58 9.17 14.67
CA ALA A 137 -4.16 10.55 14.50
C ALA A 137 -4.45 11.40 15.73
#